data_96fb7e4a9cb0002f292422bede663e49
#
_entry.id   96fb7e4a9cb0002f292422bede663e49
#
_cell.length_a   1.000
_cell.length_b   1.000
_cell.length_c   1.000
_cell.angle_alpha   90.00
_cell.angle_beta   90.00
_cell.angle_gamma   90.00
#
_symmetry.space_group_name_H-M   'P 1'
#
loop_
_entity.id
_entity.type
_entity.pdbx_description
1 polymer ?
#
loop_
_entity_poly.entity_id
_entity_poly.type
_entity_poly.pdbx_seq_one_letter_code
_entity_poly.pdbx_strand_id
1 'polypeptide(L)'
;MSIALGSASWHGAVVARRASRRGLAAGLLALTVSAGACAEQRYWPRFRGPNGAGLSDATSVPVRWTEKDYNWTVRVPGLGHSSPVVWGRRIFLTSSHPRTAKRMVLCLDAADGRTLWQREYASSRFSQHRDNSYAAATPAADAHGVVVTWTTPKEVLLLALDVEGKEVWRRELGAFVAIHGSGASPVIVGDVVVLANDQADPKALPSVYGGANAKKTAGKSFLIGVDRKTGRTRWQVPRRSAVAPYSTPCLYRPDGGPAELIFSSMAHGITAVDPASGRINWEMGKVFRDRSVASPVVTPGLVIAGEGYGVHGTRIVAVRPGSRKAGRKPAVAYEIKPPVPLVPTPLVKGGRLFLWGDHGVVSCRDVATGRQVWRQRVKGSFYGSPVCVGERLYCIDKKGDVVVLAASDKFELLARVPLGEASFTTPAVSGGVMYLRTRSRLFSLGGKKP
;
A
#
# COMPACT_ATOMS: atom_id res chain seq x y z
N MET A 1 62.38 39.05 -31.68
CA MET A 1 61.92 39.65 -32.96
C MET A 1 60.50 39.92 -32.83
N SER A 2 60.11 41.01 -32.33
CA SER A 2 59.88 42.36 -32.88
C SER A 2 58.92 42.41 -34.09
N ILE A 3 57.90 43.18 -33.91
CA ILE A 3 57.26 44.24 -34.70
C ILE A 3 55.73 43.95 -34.76
N ALA A 4 54.84 44.70 -34.18
CA ALA A 4 54.49 46.12 -34.10
C ALA A 4 53.20 46.44 -34.95
N LEU A 5 52.23 46.95 -34.24
CA LEU A 5 51.38 48.14 -34.48
C LEU A 5 50.65 48.37 -35.82
N GLY A 6 49.39 48.70 -35.70
CA GLY A 6 48.57 49.35 -36.73
C GLY A 6 47.25 49.87 -36.23
N SER A 7 47.23 51.09 -35.69
CA SER A 7 46.04 51.85 -35.30
C SER A 7 45.46 52.57 -36.54
N ALA A 8 44.14 52.71 -36.60
CA ALA A 8 43.49 53.78 -37.39
C ALA A 8 42.16 54.18 -36.82
N SER A 9 42.13 55.37 -36.31
CA SER A 9 40.98 56.17 -35.93
C SER A 9 40.33 56.83 -37.17
N TRP A 10 39.02 56.95 -37.22
CA TRP A 10 38.35 58.02 -37.99
C TRP A 10 37.11 58.54 -37.22
N HIS A 11 37.10 59.87 -37.14
CA HIS A 11 36.06 60.74 -36.60
C HIS A 11 34.91 60.94 -37.61
N GLY A 12 33.75 61.25 -37.11
CA GLY A 12 32.85 62.06 -37.90
C GLY A 12 31.35 61.93 -37.66
N ALA A 13 30.86 62.96 -37.10
CA ALA A 13 29.64 63.73 -37.37
C ALA A 13 28.38 63.39 -36.58
N VAL A 14 28.08 64.36 -35.69
CA VAL A 14 26.83 64.63 -35.00
C VAL A 14 25.74 65.12 -35.97
N VAL A 15 24.56 64.52 -35.99
CA VAL A 15 23.35 65.12 -36.50
C VAL A 15 22.23 64.90 -35.45
N ALA A 16 21.89 65.98 -34.78
CA ALA A 16 20.74 66.04 -33.91
C ALA A 16 19.40 66.05 -34.72
N ARG A 17 18.53 65.11 -34.36
CA ARG A 17 17.11 65.25 -34.72
C ARG A 17 16.23 65.10 -33.49
N ARG A 18 15.41 66.15 -33.28
CA ARG A 18 14.33 66.22 -32.29
C ARG A 18 13.35 65.05 -32.54
N ALA A 19 13.02 64.28 -31.53
CA ALA A 19 11.89 63.37 -31.52
C ALA A 19 10.99 63.66 -30.33
N SER A 20 9.75 63.79 -30.64
CA SER A 20 8.58 64.12 -29.82
C SER A 20 8.37 63.09 -28.66
N ARG A 21 8.02 63.63 -27.50
CA ARG A 21 7.47 62.85 -26.37
C ARG A 21 6.13 62.22 -26.73
N ARG A 22 6.06 60.92 -26.81
CA ARG A 22 4.83 60.15 -26.67
C ARG A 22 5.00 59.25 -25.45
N GLY A 23 4.12 59.46 -24.46
CA GLY A 23 4.10 58.69 -23.22
C GLY A 23 3.76 57.25 -23.48
N LEU A 24 4.59 56.33 -22.99
CA LEU A 24 4.25 54.93 -22.82
C LEU A 24 3.74 54.75 -21.39
N ALA A 25 2.44 54.50 -21.26
CA ALA A 25 1.86 53.97 -20.05
C ALA A 25 2.37 52.52 -19.85
N ALA A 26 3.22 52.28 -18.86
CA ALA A 26 3.60 50.96 -18.46
C ALA A 26 2.44 50.31 -17.71
N GLY A 27 1.67 49.47 -18.40
CA GLY A 27 0.71 48.58 -17.77
C GLY A 27 1.44 47.52 -17.01
N LEU A 28 1.44 47.55 -15.66
CA LEU A 28 1.77 46.44 -14.80
C LEU A 28 0.72 45.33 -15.01
N LEU A 29 1.06 44.31 -15.80
CA LEU A 29 0.32 43.04 -15.81
C LEU A 29 0.64 42.31 -14.48
N ALA A 30 -0.24 42.46 -13.50
CA ALA A 30 -0.21 41.62 -12.31
C ALA A 30 -0.56 40.19 -12.76
N LEU A 31 0.44 39.32 -12.89
CA LEU A 31 0.25 37.89 -12.98
C LEU A 31 -0.32 37.42 -11.63
N THR A 32 -1.64 37.32 -11.57
CA THR A 32 -2.29 36.55 -10.49
C THR A 32 -1.94 35.10 -10.73
N VAL A 33 -0.95 34.60 -9.99
CA VAL A 33 -0.74 33.17 -9.79
C VAL A 33 -1.98 32.69 -9.04
N SER A 34 -2.97 32.21 -9.78
CA SER A 34 -4.04 31.43 -9.18
C SER A 34 -3.38 30.19 -8.60
N ALA A 35 -3.31 30.11 -7.27
CA ALA A 35 -3.02 28.87 -6.56
C ALA A 35 -4.06 27.85 -7.03
N GLY A 36 -3.70 27.03 -8.00
CA GLY A 36 -4.53 25.92 -8.44
C GLY A 36 -4.82 25.07 -7.22
N ALA A 37 -6.08 25.01 -6.81
CA ALA A 37 -6.55 24.09 -5.80
C ALA A 37 -6.06 22.71 -6.23
N CYS A 38 -5.15 22.13 -5.44
CA CYS A 38 -4.63 20.79 -5.66
C CYS A 38 -5.86 19.88 -5.72
N ALA A 39 -6.18 19.35 -6.92
CA ALA A 39 -7.34 18.50 -7.10
C ALA A 39 -7.21 17.34 -6.13
N GLU A 40 -8.12 17.24 -5.17
CA GLU A 40 -8.13 16.20 -4.15
C GLU A 40 -8.01 14.82 -4.82
N GLN A 41 -7.04 14.04 -4.37
CA GLN A 41 -6.74 12.72 -4.95
C GLN A 41 -7.96 11.81 -4.87
N ARG A 42 -8.62 11.56 -6.00
CA ARG A 42 -9.86 10.75 -6.08
C ARG A 42 -9.61 9.25 -6.19
N TYR A 43 -8.43 8.76 -5.80
CA TYR A 43 -8.03 7.38 -5.98
C TYR A 43 -7.34 6.83 -4.74
N TRP A 44 -7.81 5.65 -4.31
CA TRP A 44 -7.16 4.79 -3.32
C TRP A 44 -7.08 3.39 -3.90
N PRO A 45 -6.18 3.17 -4.89
CA PRO A 45 -6.33 2.12 -5.92
C PRO A 45 -5.93 0.73 -5.45
N ARG A 46 -5.44 0.56 -4.23
CA ARG A 46 -4.92 -0.70 -3.68
C ARG A 46 -4.82 -0.64 -2.16
N PHE A 47 -4.36 -1.73 -1.55
CA PHE A 47 -4.04 -1.77 -0.12
C PHE A 47 -3.15 -0.59 0.28
N ARG A 48 -3.62 0.20 1.25
CA ARG A 48 -2.99 1.44 1.75
C ARG A 48 -2.80 2.53 0.69
N GLY A 49 -3.64 2.55 -0.34
CA GLY A 49 -3.67 3.63 -1.33
C GLY A 49 -2.46 3.70 -2.26
N PRO A 50 -2.13 4.86 -2.78
CA PRO A 50 -1.03 5.04 -3.72
C PRO A 50 0.27 4.48 -3.17
N ASN A 51 0.88 3.61 -3.93
CA ASN A 51 2.11 2.91 -3.59
C ASN A 51 2.09 2.16 -2.23
N GLY A 52 0.94 1.94 -1.62
CA GLY A 52 0.83 1.34 -0.29
C GLY A 52 1.39 2.22 0.84
N ALA A 53 1.56 3.52 0.59
CA ALA A 53 2.17 4.47 1.53
C ALA A 53 1.27 4.77 2.75
N GLY A 54 -0.06 4.67 2.58
CA GLY A 54 -1.01 5.01 3.64
C GLY A 54 -1.13 6.50 3.89
N LEU A 55 -0.83 7.34 2.90
CA LEU A 55 -0.82 8.79 3.03
C LEU A 55 -1.93 9.44 2.22
N SER A 56 -2.55 10.46 2.79
CA SER A 56 -3.48 11.37 2.12
C SER A 56 -3.29 12.78 2.67
N ASP A 57 -3.30 13.77 1.79
CA ASP A 57 -3.20 15.19 2.14
C ASP A 57 -4.58 15.82 2.42
N ALA A 58 -5.63 15.02 2.48
CA ALA A 58 -6.97 15.48 2.80
C ALA A 58 -7.03 16.17 4.17
N THR A 59 -7.83 17.21 4.28
CA THR A 59 -8.03 17.97 5.53
C THR A 59 -9.43 17.81 6.11
N SER A 60 -10.37 17.28 5.31
CA SER A 60 -11.80 17.17 5.61
C SER A 60 -12.20 15.95 6.44
N VAL A 61 -11.26 15.07 6.82
CA VAL A 61 -11.55 13.94 7.69
C VAL A 61 -11.51 14.39 9.15
N PRO A 62 -12.61 14.21 9.92
CA PRO A 62 -12.68 14.67 11.30
C PRO A 62 -11.80 13.83 12.23
N VAL A 63 -11.37 14.44 13.35
CA VAL A 63 -10.66 13.76 14.45
C VAL A 63 -11.62 13.00 15.34
N ARG A 64 -12.77 13.62 15.62
CA ARG A 64 -13.85 13.07 16.46
C ARG A 64 -15.14 13.11 15.68
N TRP A 65 -15.94 12.09 15.82
CA TRP A 65 -17.25 12.00 15.15
C TRP A 65 -18.19 11.08 15.92
N THR A 66 -19.45 11.18 15.59
CA THR A 66 -20.56 10.35 16.08
C THR A 66 -21.24 9.65 14.90
N GLU A 67 -22.25 8.85 15.15
CA GLU A 67 -23.05 8.22 14.09
C GLU A 67 -23.72 9.22 13.13
N LYS A 68 -23.99 10.44 13.58
CA LYS A 68 -24.62 11.51 12.78
C LYS A 68 -23.65 12.15 11.75
N ASP A 69 -22.37 11.95 11.92
CA ASP A 69 -21.34 12.55 11.07
C ASP A 69 -20.99 11.68 9.86
N TYR A 70 -21.46 10.43 9.81
CA TYR A 70 -21.29 9.60 8.62
C TYR A 70 -22.10 10.16 7.46
N ASN A 71 -21.49 10.23 6.27
CA ASN A 71 -22.22 10.53 5.05
C ASN A 71 -23.24 9.44 4.77
N TRP A 72 -22.84 8.19 4.99
CA TRP A 72 -23.67 7.00 4.92
C TRP A 72 -23.01 5.82 5.63
N THR A 73 -23.82 4.85 5.99
CA THR A 73 -23.40 3.54 6.52
C THR A 73 -24.21 2.46 5.83
N VAL A 74 -23.53 1.43 5.30
CA VAL A 74 -24.20 0.32 4.62
C VAL A 74 -23.71 -1.03 5.12
N ARG A 75 -24.59 -2.04 5.03
CA ARG A 75 -24.20 -3.43 5.25
C ARG A 75 -23.50 -3.99 4.01
N VAL A 76 -22.40 -4.68 4.24
CA VAL A 76 -21.65 -5.42 3.21
C VAL A 76 -22.05 -6.89 3.31
N PRO A 77 -22.56 -7.52 2.24
CA PRO A 77 -22.92 -8.93 2.25
C PRO A 77 -21.73 -9.83 2.64
N GLY A 78 -21.98 -10.81 3.49
CA GLY A 78 -20.97 -11.72 4.01
C GLY A 78 -20.02 -11.07 5.03
N LEU A 79 -18.82 -11.62 5.15
CA LEU A 79 -17.74 -11.14 6.03
C LEU A 79 -16.43 -11.04 5.26
N GLY A 80 -15.58 -10.09 5.64
CA GLY A 80 -14.27 -9.98 5.00
C GLY A 80 -13.33 -8.99 5.68
N HIS A 81 -12.04 -9.17 5.45
CA HIS A 81 -10.96 -8.32 5.97
C HIS A 81 -10.27 -7.50 4.86
N SER A 82 -10.71 -7.59 3.60
CA SER A 82 -10.17 -6.73 2.55
C SER A 82 -10.45 -5.27 2.89
N SER A 83 -9.47 -4.41 2.70
CA SER A 83 -9.63 -2.97 2.85
C SER A 83 -10.42 -2.39 1.67
N PRO A 84 -11.13 -1.27 1.84
CA PRO A 84 -11.77 -0.58 0.73
C PRO A 84 -10.74 -0.09 -0.28
N VAL A 85 -11.09 -0.19 -1.57
CA VAL A 85 -10.33 0.35 -2.69
C VAL A 85 -11.24 1.29 -3.46
N VAL A 86 -10.76 2.48 -3.80
CA VAL A 86 -11.56 3.51 -4.43
C VAL A 86 -10.95 3.95 -5.76
N TRP A 87 -11.76 3.96 -6.81
CA TRP A 87 -11.42 4.52 -8.10
C TRP A 87 -12.56 5.40 -8.62
N GLY A 88 -12.35 6.71 -8.62
CA GLY A 88 -13.39 7.68 -8.94
C GLY A 88 -14.58 7.55 -7.99
N ARG A 89 -15.76 7.25 -8.53
CA ARG A 89 -17.00 7.03 -7.76
C ARG A 89 -17.24 5.56 -7.36
N ARG A 90 -16.32 4.66 -7.61
CA ARG A 90 -16.49 3.23 -7.31
C ARG A 90 -15.65 2.82 -6.12
N ILE A 91 -16.27 2.09 -5.19
CA ILE A 91 -15.59 1.40 -4.08
C ILE A 91 -15.64 -0.09 -4.36
N PHE A 92 -14.49 -0.74 -4.37
CA PHE A 92 -14.38 -2.18 -4.57
C PHE A 92 -14.01 -2.87 -3.28
N LEU A 93 -14.67 -3.99 -3.01
CA LEU A 93 -14.45 -4.85 -1.85
C LEU A 93 -14.50 -6.32 -2.26
N THR A 94 -13.80 -7.16 -1.52
CA THR A 94 -14.08 -8.60 -1.50
C THR A 94 -14.76 -8.98 -0.21
N SER A 95 -15.66 -9.96 -0.27
CA SER A 95 -16.35 -10.53 0.87
C SER A 95 -16.54 -12.04 0.68
N SER A 96 -16.97 -12.74 1.71
CA SER A 96 -17.24 -14.17 1.63
C SER A 96 -18.38 -14.59 2.57
N HIS A 97 -19.13 -15.58 2.15
CA HIS A 97 -20.15 -16.18 3.01
C HIS A 97 -19.47 -17.04 4.09
N PRO A 98 -19.68 -16.78 5.40
CA PRO A 98 -18.88 -17.41 6.46
C PRO A 98 -19.06 -18.93 6.57
N ARG A 99 -20.23 -19.45 6.20
CA ARG A 99 -20.55 -20.89 6.27
C ARG A 99 -20.17 -21.69 5.05
N THR A 100 -20.19 -21.10 3.85
CA THR A 100 -19.94 -21.78 2.57
C THR A 100 -18.61 -21.41 1.95
N ALA A 101 -17.97 -20.33 2.42
CA ALA A 101 -16.80 -19.70 1.81
C ALA A 101 -17.05 -19.17 0.38
N LYS A 102 -18.32 -19.13 -0.09
CA LYS A 102 -18.67 -18.48 -1.37
C LYS A 102 -18.12 -17.07 -1.38
N ARG A 103 -17.39 -16.71 -2.41
CA ARG A 103 -16.66 -15.45 -2.56
C ARG A 103 -17.50 -14.42 -3.29
N MET A 104 -17.34 -13.17 -2.92
CA MET A 104 -18.04 -12.05 -3.52
C MET A 104 -17.07 -10.93 -3.86
N VAL A 105 -17.24 -10.33 -5.02
CA VAL A 105 -16.67 -9.04 -5.39
C VAL A 105 -17.82 -8.06 -5.44
N LEU A 106 -17.66 -6.93 -4.75
CA LEU A 106 -18.67 -5.88 -4.68
C LEU A 106 -18.10 -4.59 -5.23
N CYS A 107 -18.94 -3.87 -5.95
CA CYS A 107 -18.73 -2.49 -6.33
C CYS A 107 -19.87 -1.65 -5.76
N LEU A 108 -19.52 -0.63 -4.99
CA LEU A 108 -20.47 0.31 -4.40
C LEU A 108 -20.24 1.71 -4.96
N ASP A 109 -21.28 2.52 -4.99
CA ASP A 109 -21.17 3.94 -5.29
C ASP A 109 -20.57 4.67 -4.08
N ALA A 110 -19.54 5.46 -4.30
CA ALA A 110 -18.89 6.23 -3.24
C ALA A 110 -19.76 7.35 -2.66
N ALA A 111 -20.78 7.81 -3.40
CA ALA A 111 -21.65 8.91 -2.98
C ALA A 111 -22.65 8.51 -1.90
N ASP A 112 -23.24 7.32 -2.00
CA ASP A 112 -24.35 6.87 -1.15
C ASP A 112 -24.20 5.46 -0.59
N GLY A 113 -23.15 4.73 -1.01
CA GLY A 113 -22.86 3.36 -0.57
C GLY A 113 -23.75 2.28 -1.19
N ARG A 114 -24.65 2.63 -2.13
CA ARG A 114 -25.47 1.61 -2.80
C ARG A 114 -24.63 0.66 -3.63
N THR A 115 -25.02 -0.61 -3.67
CA THR A 115 -24.36 -1.60 -4.48
C THR A 115 -24.66 -1.36 -5.96
N LEU A 116 -23.63 -1.09 -6.75
CA LEU A 116 -23.72 -0.96 -8.20
C LEU A 116 -23.79 -2.33 -8.86
N TRP A 117 -22.95 -3.26 -8.40
CA TRP A 117 -22.98 -4.66 -8.82
C TRP A 117 -22.30 -5.56 -7.77
N GLN A 118 -22.66 -6.84 -7.82
CA GLN A 118 -22.08 -7.93 -7.04
C GLN A 118 -21.83 -9.12 -7.96
N ARG A 119 -20.67 -9.77 -7.79
CA ARG A 119 -20.35 -11.04 -8.47
C ARG A 119 -20.01 -12.10 -7.43
N GLU A 120 -20.51 -13.30 -7.64
CA GLU A 120 -20.35 -14.42 -6.73
C GLU A 120 -19.58 -15.56 -7.40
N TYR A 121 -18.71 -16.18 -6.63
CA TYR A 121 -17.86 -17.28 -7.09
C TYR A 121 -17.94 -18.44 -6.11
N ALA A 122 -18.17 -19.63 -6.62
CA ALA A 122 -18.15 -20.84 -5.81
C ALA A 122 -16.78 -21.02 -5.15
N SER A 123 -16.79 -21.52 -3.93
CA SER A 123 -15.59 -21.86 -3.17
C SER A 123 -15.93 -22.91 -2.12
N SER A 124 -14.92 -23.45 -1.47
CA SER A 124 -15.07 -24.40 -0.39
C SER A 124 -14.36 -23.91 0.88
N ARG A 125 -14.85 -24.36 2.03
CA ARG A 125 -14.21 -24.09 3.31
C ARG A 125 -12.86 -24.81 3.38
N PHE A 126 -11.90 -24.16 4.03
CA PHE A 126 -10.61 -24.72 4.39
C PHE A 126 -10.14 -24.12 5.72
N SER A 127 -9.20 -24.78 6.35
CA SER A 127 -8.63 -24.30 7.61
C SER A 127 -7.78 -23.04 7.37
N GLN A 128 -8.00 -22.04 8.20
CA GLN A 128 -7.22 -20.79 8.21
C GLN A 128 -7.11 -20.26 9.65
N HIS A 129 -6.26 -19.29 9.87
CA HIS A 129 -6.14 -18.67 11.18
C HIS A 129 -7.49 -18.04 11.61
N ARG A 130 -7.83 -18.12 12.90
CA ARG A 130 -9.11 -17.57 13.44
C ARG A 130 -9.31 -16.08 13.17
N ASP A 131 -8.21 -15.33 13.09
CA ASP A 131 -8.21 -13.88 12.78
C ASP A 131 -8.03 -13.60 11.28
N ASN A 132 -8.14 -14.62 10.41
CA ASN A 132 -8.18 -14.45 8.96
C ASN A 132 -9.62 -14.59 8.43
N SER A 133 -9.83 -14.31 7.16
CA SER A 133 -11.10 -14.50 6.46
C SER A 133 -10.88 -15.05 5.06
N TYR A 134 -11.90 -15.68 4.48
CA TYR A 134 -11.87 -16.13 3.08
C TYR A 134 -11.82 -14.97 2.06
N ALA A 135 -11.85 -13.72 2.53
CA ALA A 135 -11.75 -12.49 1.76
C ALA A 135 -10.78 -11.51 2.45
N ALA A 136 -9.52 -11.93 2.64
CA ALA A 136 -8.51 -11.11 3.30
C ALA A 136 -7.72 -10.22 2.33
N ALA A 137 -7.42 -10.71 1.12
CA ALA A 137 -6.71 -9.94 0.11
C ALA A 137 -7.51 -8.69 -0.31
N THR A 138 -6.85 -7.54 -0.31
CA THR A 138 -7.43 -6.28 -0.78
C THR A 138 -7.32 -6.21 -2.30
N PRO A 139 -8.38 -5.80 -3.02
CA PRO A 139 -8.33 -5.59 -4.47
C PRO A 139 -7.27 -4.57 -4.91
N ALA A 140 -6.98 -4.56 -6.21
CA ALA A 140 -6.35 -3.43 -6.89
C ALA A 140 -7.26 -2.94 -8.01
N ALA A 141 -7.40 -1.63 -8.19
CA ALA A 141 -8.28 -1.03 -9.17
C ALA A 141 -7.58 0.04 -9.99
N ASP A 142 -8.05 0.23 -11.21
CA ASP A 142 -7.66 1.28 -12.14
C ASP A 142 -8.86 1.74 -12.99
N ALA A 143 -8.63 2.53 -14.02
CA ALA A 143 -9.66 2.98 -14.94
C ALA A 143 -10.35 1.82 -15.71
N HIS A 144 -9.72 0.65 -15.80
CA HIS A 144 -10.26 -0.51 -16.51
C HIS A 144 -11.07 -1.46 -15.61
N GLY A 145 -11.12 -1.20 -14.29
CA GLY A 145 -11.86 -2.03 -13.35
C GLY A 145 -11.03 -2.54 -12.18
N VAL A 146 -11.31 -3.74 -11.71
CA VAL A 146 -10.76 -4.30 -10.47
C VAL A 146 -10.09 -5.64 -10.71
N VAL A 147 -8.97 -5.85 -10.02
CA VAL A 147 -8.27 -7.14 -9.94
C VAL A 147 -8.36 -7.67 -8.52
N VAL A 148 -8.74 -8.93 -8.38
CA VAL A 148 -8.85 -9.62 -7.10
C VAL A 148 -8.06 -10.93 -7.13
N THR A 149 -7.65 -11.41 -5.97
CA THR A 149 -7.04 -12.72 -5.81
C THR A 149 -7.65 -13.47 -4.65
N TRP A 150 -7.76 -14.78 -4.79
CA TRP A 150 -8.16 -15.70 -3.73
C TRP A 150 -7.32 -16.96 -3.75
N THR A 151 -7.23 -17.58 -2.61
CA THR A 151 -6.57 -18.88 -2.49
C THR A 151 -7.44 -19.87 -1.76
N THR A 152 -7.32 -21.13 -2.16
CA THR A 152 -7.70 -22.30 -1.39
C THR A 152 -6.52 -23.29 -1.43
N PRO A 153 -6.51 -24.37 -0.66
CA PRO A 153 -5.48 -25.40 -0.81
C PRO A 153 -5.35 -25.97 -2.22
N LYS A 154 -6.40 -25.84 -3.06
CA LYS A 154 -6.42 -26.38 -4.42
C LYS A 154 -6.13 -25.33 -5.49
N GLU A 155 -6.22 -24.04 -5.15
CA GLU A 155 -6.30 -23.00 -6.17
C GLU A 155 -5.70 -21.67 -5.65
N VAL A 156 -4.95 -21.00 -6.51
CA VAL A 156 -4.69 -19.56 -6.46
C VAL A 156 -5.39 -18.96 -7.67
N LEU A 157 -6.38 -18.12 -7.43
CA LEU A 157 -7.12 -17.43 -8.48
C LEU A 157 -6.70 -15.98 -8.56
N LEU A 158 -6.37 -15.49 -9.74
CA LEU A 158 -6.22 -14.09 -10.07
C LEU A 158 -7.25 -13.74 -11.14
N LEU A 159 -8.09 -12.73 -10.86
CA LEU A 159 -9.28 -12.40 -11.63
C LEU A 159 -9.36 -10.91 -11.89
N ALA A 160 -9.62 -10.51 -13.14
CA ALA A 160 -9.93 -9.14 -13.50
C ALA A 160 -11.38 -9.00 -13.95
N LEU A 161 -12.04 -7.98 -13.39
CA LEU A 161 -13.36 -7.53 -13.78
C LEU A 161 -13.27 -6.09 -14.32
N ASP A 162 -14.09 -5.78 -15.32
CA ASP A 162 -14.26 -4.39 -15.77
C ASP A 162 -15.06 -3.55 -14.78
N VAL A 163 -15.31 -2.30 -15.12
CA VAL A 163 -16.00 -1.35 -14.23
C VAL A 163 -17.50 -1.70 -14.03
N GLU A 164 -18.10 -2.50 -14.91
CA GLU A 164 -19.47 -3.05 -14.83
C GLU A 164 -19.49 -4.43 -14.14
N GLY A 165 -18.33 -4.97 -13.75
CA GLY A 165 -18.20 -6.25 -13.07
C GLY A 165 -18.27 -7.45 -14.01
N LYS A 166 -18.10 -7.27 -15.31
CA LYS A 166 -17.93 -8.37 -16.26
C LYS A 166 -16.52 -8.93 -16.16
N GLU A 167 -16.39 -10.24 -16.19
CA GLU A 167 -15.08 -10.92 -16.19
C GLU A 167 -14.33 -10.61 -17.48
N VAL A 168 -13.12 -10.04 -17.35
CA VAL A 168 -12.23 -9.75 -18.48
C VAL A 168 -11.30 -10.93 -18.73
N TRP A 169 -10.69 -11.43 -17.66
CA TRP A 169 -9.85 -12.61 -17.69
C TRP A 169 -9.74 -13.26 -16.30
N ARG A 170 -9.40 -14.54 -16.30
CA ARG A 170 -9.18 -15.39 -15.15
C ARG A 170 -7.87 -16.16 -15.30
N ARG A 171 -7.14 -16.29 -14.22
CA ARG A 171 -5.93 -17.11 -14.14
C ARG A 171 -5.99 -18.02 -12.92
N GLU A 172 -5.89 -19.30 -13.16
CA GLU A 172 -5.69 -20.33 -12.14
C GLU A 172 -4.19 -20.62 -12.07
N LEU A 173 -3.58 -20.36 -10.90
CA LEU A 173 -2.14 -20.40 -10.71
C LEU A 173 -1.69 -21.62 -9.89
N GLY A 174 -2.56 -22.60 -9.73
CA GLY A 174 -2.30 -23.85 -9.03
C GLY A 174 -2.63 -23.83 -7.54
N ALA A 175 -2.19 -24.84 -6.82
CA ALA A 175 -2.43 -25.01 -5.39
C ALA A 175 -1.72 -23.96 -4.54
N PHE A 176 -2.25 -23.71 -3.32
CA PHE A 176 -1.66 -22.81 -2.35
C PHE A 176 -1.41 -23.51 -1.01
N VAL A 177 -0.20 -23.38 -0.52
CA VAL A 177 0.22 -23.92 0.77
C VAL A 177 0.56 -22.78 1.73
N ALA A 178 -0.16 -22.69 2.84
CA ALA A 178 0.12 -21.75 3.92
C ALA A 178 -0.50 -22.23 5.23
N ILE A 179 0.06 -21.79 6.36
CA ILE A 179 -0.43 -22.13 7.70
C ILE A 179 -1.75 -21.42 8.01
N HIS A 180 -1.86 -20.16 7.61
CA HIS A 180 -2.91 -19.25 8.09
C HIS A 180 -3.87 -18.79 6.98
N GLY A 181 -3.83 -19.38 5.79
CA GLY A 181 -4.50 -18.88 4.60
C GLY A 181 -3.69 -17.79 3.88
N SER A 182 -4.29 -17.05 2.98
CA SER A 182 -3.64 -16.00 2.19
C SER A 182 -3.98 -14.61 2.72
N GLY A 183 -3.13 -13.64 2.42
CA GLY A 183 -3.33 -12.21 2.69
C GLY A 183 -2.61 -11.32 1.68
N ALA A 184 -1.77 -11.88 0.81
CA ALA A 184 -1.11 -11.12 -0.25
C ALA A 184 -2.13 -10.50 -1.21
N SER A 185 -1.97 -9.22 -1.51
CA SER A 185 -2.85 -8.46 -2.40
C SER A 185 -2.18 -8.21 -3.75
N PRO A 186 -2.93 -8.20 -4.87
CA PRO A 186 -2.39 -7.83 -6.16
C PRO A 186 -2.06 -6.34 -6.21
N VAL A 187 -1.18 -5.96 -7.11
CA VAL A 187 -0.91 -4.56 -7.43
C VAL A 187 -0.91 -4.35 -8.95
N ILE A 188 -1.28 -3.15 -9.38
CA ILE A 188 -1.23 -2.75 -10.79
C ILE A 188 -0.12 -1.71 -10.93
N VAL A 189 0.80 -1.95 -11.88
CA VAL A 189 1.91 -1.05 -12.20
C VAL A 189 1.93 -0.85 -13.71
N GLY A 190 1.48 0.31 -14.16
CA GLY A 190 1.24 0.54 -15.58
C GLY A 190 0.24 -0.48 -16.13
N ASP A 191 0.66 -1.23 -17.13
CA ASP A 191 -0.12 -2.27 -17.78
C ASP A 191 0.20 -3.70 -17.29
N VAL A 192 0.83 -3.84 -16.13
CA VAL A 192 1.16 -5.12 -15.50
C VAL A 192 0.42 -5.28 -14.18
N VAL A 193 -0.29 -6.39 -14.03
CA VAL A 193 -0.81 -6.86 -12.74
C VAL A 193 0.23 -7.78 -12.12
N VAL A 194 0.61 -7.51 -10.89
CA VAL A 194 1.64 -8.26 -10.18
C VAL A 194 1.06 -8.93 -8.94
N LEU A 195 1.41 -10.20 -8.74
CA LEU A 195 1.08 -10.97 -7.54
C LEU A 195 2.34 -11.68 -7.02
N ALA A 196 2.56 -11.58 -5.70
CA ALA A 196 3.49 -12.45 -4.98
C ALA A 196 2.75 -13.74 -4.59
N ASN A 197 3.10 -14.86 -5.21
CA ASN A 197 2.61 -16.19 -4.86
C ASN A 197 3.68 -16.97 -4.09
N ASP A 198 4.25 -16.35 -3.06
CA ASP A 198 5.16 -17.02 -2.16
C ASP A 198 4.37 -17.92 -1.21
N GLN A 199 4.72 -19.20 -1.14
CA GLN A 199 4.01 -20.23 -0.40
C GLN A 199 4.87 -20.83 0.70
N ALA A 200 4.22 -21.53 1.62
CA ALA A 200 4.95 -22.29 2.63
C ALA A 200 5.58 -23.56 2.02
N ASP A 201 6.76 -23.91 2.54
CA ASP A 201 7.34 -25.23 2.30
C ASP A 201 6.62 -26.24 3.21
N PRO A 202 5.95 -27.27 2.67
CA PRO A 202 5.29 -28.28 3.46
C PRO A 202 6.21 -29.00 4.44
N LYS A 203 7.50 -29.11 4.12
CA LYS A 203 8.53 -29.76 4.97
C LYS A 203 8.96 -28.86 6.15
N ALA A 204 8.88 -27.53 5.98
CA ALA A 204 9.22 -26.56 7.01
C ALA A 204 8.04 -26.24 7.95
N LEU A 205 6.84 -26.73 7.66
CA LEU A 205 5.69 -26.54 8.52
C LEU A 205 5.81 -27.42 9.76
N PRO A 206 5.67 -26.87 10.99
CA PRO A 206 5.55 -27.68 12.19
C PRO A 206 4.43 -28.71 12.04
N SER A 207 4.63 -29.94 12.55
CA SER A 207 3.65 -31.04 12.45
C SER A 207 2.25 -30.66 12.99
N VAL A 208 2.20 -29.71 13.93
CA VAL A 208 0.97 -29.16 14.50
C VAL A 208 0.10 -28.39 13.47
N TYR A 209 0.71 -27.85 12.41
CA TYR A 209 0.02 -27.12 11.35
C TYR A 209 -0.16 -27.94 10.05
N GLY A 210 0.56 -29.06 9.96
CA GLY A 210 0.51 -29.98 8.84
C GLY A 210 -0.60 -31.01 9.03
N GLY A 211 -1.87 -30.62 8.90
CA GLY A 211 -2.91 -31.61 8.63
C GLY A 211 -2.53 -32.47 7.43
N ALA A 212 -2.99 -33.71 7.37
CA ALA A 212 -2.66 -34.75 6.38
C ALA A 212 -2.69 -34.28 4.90
N ASN A 213 -3.32 -33.13 4.62
CA ASN A 213 -3.43 -32.54 3.29
C ASN A 213 -2.26 -31.59 2.90
N ALA A 214 -1.53 -31.02 3.87
CA ALA A 214 -0.39 -30.15 3.56
C ALA A 214 0.83 -30.94 3.02
N LYS A 215 0.89 -32.24 3.29
CA LYS A 215 1.99 -33.11 2.82
C LYS A 215 1.86 -33.55 1.36
N LYS A 216 0.70 -33.37 0.71
CA LYS A 216 0.40 -33.98 -0.60
C LYS A 216 0.50 -33.03 -1.79
N THR A 217 0.47 -31.72 -1.61
CA THR A 217 0.52 -30.76 -2.70
C THR A 217 1.50 -29.64 -2.38
N ALA A 218 2.73 -29.80 -2.81
CA ALA A 218 3.68 -28.68 -2.80
C ALA A 218 3.25 -27.68 -3.85
N GLY A 219 2.75 -26.52 -3.43
CA GLY A 219 2.56 -25.39 -4.34
C GLY A 219 3.90 -24.85 -4.80
N LYS A 220 3.93 -24.23 -5.96
CA LYS A 220 5.12 -23.56 -6.48
C LYS A 220 5.11 -22.09 -6.08
N SER A 221 6.14 -21.64 -5.37
CA SER A 221 6.35 -20.22 -5.08
C SER A 221 6.91 -19.50 -6.31
N PHE A 222 6.35 -18.35 -6.63
CA PHE A 222 6.81 -17.46 -7.68
C PHE A 222 6.26 -16.04 -7.51
N LEU A 223 6.94 -15.08 -8.11
CA LEU A 223 6.35 -13.78 -8.44
C LEU A 223 5.83 -13.84 -9.87
N ILE A 224 4.70 -13.21 -10.15
CA ILE A 224 4.13 -13.18 -11.49
C ILE A 224 3.69 -11.77 -11.86
N GLY A 225 4.01 -11.37 -13.09
CA GLY A 225 3.45 -10.22 -13.77
C GLY A 225 2.62 -10.68 -14.97
N VAL A 226 1.36 -10.29 -15.00
CA VAL A 226 0.47 -10.57 -16.13
C VAL A 226 0.03 -9.27 -16.80
N ASP A 227 -0.23 -9.35 -18.08
CA ASP A 227 -0.78 -8.24 -18.84
C ASP A 227 -2.14 -7.81 -18.30
N ARG A 228 -2.32 -6.52 -18.03
CA ARG A 228 -3.53 -5.98 -17.39
C ARG A 228 -4.80 -6.21 -18.21
N LYS A 229 -4.69 -6.17 -19.52
CA LYS A 229 -5.85 -6.30 -20.42
C LYS A 229 -6.22 -7.75 -20.73
N THR A 230 -5.20 -8.61 -20.86
CA THR A 230 -5.40 -9.98 -21.37
C THR A 230 -5.17 -11.09 -20.35
N GLY A 231 -4.56 -10.77 -19.20
CA GLY A 231 -4.15 -11.76 -18.21
C GLY A 231 -3.00 -12.69 -18.66
N ARG A 232 -2.43 -12.50 -19.85
CA ARG A 232 -1.29 -13.30 -20.33
C ARG A 232 -0.05 -13.02 -19.47
N THR A 233 0.69 -14.08 -19.14
CA THR A 233 1.94 -13.93 -18.39
C THR A 233 2.94 -13.13 -19.19
N ARG A 234 3.42 -12.03 -18.63
CA ARG A 234 4.54 -11.25 -19.16
C ARG A 234 5.86 -11.75 -18.63
N TRP A 235 5.88 -12.08 -17.33
CA TRP A 235 7.03 -12.64 -16.66
C TRP A 235 6.61 -13.46 -15.43
N GLN A 236 7.48 -14.41 -15.08
CA GLN A 236 7.35 -15.20 -13.87
C GLN A 236 8.74 -15.47 -13.30
N VAL A 237 8.92 -15.23 -12.01
CA VAL A 237 10.19 -15.42 -11.30
C VAL A 237 10.01 -16.56 -10.31
N PRO A 238 10.67 -17.71 -10.48
CA PRO A 238 10.63 -18.79 -9.49
C PRO A 238 11.16 -18.32 -8.13
N ARG A 239 10.53 -18.83 -7.06
CA ARG A 239 10.91 -18.50 -5.68
C ARG A 239 11.11 -19.77 -4.87
N ARG A 240 11.98 -19.69 -3.86
CA ARG A 240 12.04 -20.71 -2.82
C ARG A 240 10.84 -20.56 -1.89
N SER A 241 10.34 -21.69 -1.38
CA SER A 241 9.32 -21.68 -0.33
C SER A 241 9.97 -21.73 1.05
N ALA A 242 9.37 -21.05 2.03
CA ALA A 242 9.70 -21.13 3.43
C ALA A 242 8.40 -21.02 4.25
N VAL A 243 8.19 -19.96 5.05
CA VAL A 243 6.89 -19.62 5.62
C VAL A 243 6.25 -18.55 4.70
N ALA A 244 4.99 -18.76 4.30
CA ALA A 244 4.29 -17.85 3.40
C ALA A 244 4.24 -16.43 3.99
N PRO A 245 4.68 -15.40 3.25
CA PRO A 245 4.49 -14.01 3.61
C PRO A 245 3.07 -13.55 3.28
N TYR A 246 2.70 -12.40 3.84
CA TYR A 246 1.40 -11.76 3.58
C TYR A 246 1.56 -10.34 3.04
N SER A 247 2.79 -9.93 2.85
CA SER A 247 3.16 -8.59 2.41
C SER A 247 2.69 -8.28 0.99
N THR A 248 2.27 -7.04 0.77
CA THR A 248 1.92 -6.49 -0.54
C THR A 248 3.09 -5.64 -1.03
N PRO A 249 3.61 -5.83 -2.24
CA PRO A 249 4.77 -5.10 -2.72
C PRO A 249 4.49 -3.61 -2.91
N CYS A 250 5.52 -2.78 -2.87
CA CYS A 250 5.48 -1.36 -3.18
C CYS A 250 6.55 -1.00 -4.22
N LEU A 251 6.43 0.18 -4.84
CA LEU A 251 7.43 0.71 -5.77
C LEU A 251 8.45 1.56 -5.03
N TYR A 252 9.70 1.27 -5.23
CA TYR A 252 10.83 2.14 -4.92
C TYR A 252 11.32 2.82 -6.20
N ARG A 253 11.57 4.11 -6.13
CA ARG A 253 12.16 4.89 -7.22
C ARG A 253 13.54 5.38 -6.77
N PRO A 254 14.63 4.76 -7.25
CA PRO A 254 15.97 5.27 -7.00
C PRO A 254 16.17 6.60 -7.73
N ASP A 255 17.02 7.47 -7.19
CA ASP A 255 17.36 8.74 -7.82
C ASP A 255 17.91 8.50 -9.23
N GLY A 256 17.27 9.09 -10.25
CA GLY A 256 17.66 8.96 -11.65
C GLY A 256 17.53 7.55 -12.25
N GLY A 257 16.86 6.62 -11.56
CA GLY A 257 16.67 5.25 -12.01
C GLY A 257 15.21 4.86 -12.27
N PRO A 258 14.98 3.74 -12.97
CA PRO A 258 13.65 3.17 -13.16
C PRO A 258 13.08 2.69 -11.83
N ALA A 259 11.74 2.66 -11.75
CA ALA A 259 11.04 2.13 -10.59
C ALA A 259 11.31 0.62 -10.42
N GLU A 260 11.40 0.17 -9.18
CA GLU A 260 11.58 -1.22 -8.78
C GLU A 260 10.43 -1.66 -7.87
N LEU A 261 9.91 -2.86 -8.10
CA LEU A 261 8.96 -3.49 -7.17
C LEU A 261 9.72 -4.15 -6.03
N ILE A 262 9.37 -3.80 -4.81
CA ILE A 262 9.99 -4.32 -3.59
C ILE A 262 9.08 -5.39 -2.97
N PHE A 263 9.62 -6.59 -2.83
CA PHE A 263 8.99 -7.72 -2.17
C PHE A 263 9.75 -8.07 -0.88
N SER A 264 9.02 -8.60 0.11
CA SER A 264 9.62 -9.12 1.33
C SER A 264 9.10 -10.51 1.65
N SER A 265 9.99 -11.44 1.98
CA SER A 265 9.67 -12.80 2.38
C SER A 265 10.78 -13.42 3.22
N MET A 266 10.47 -14.43 4.03
CA MET A 266 11.48 -15.17 4.79
C MET A 266 12.53 -15.82 3.89
N ALA A 267 12.09 -16.46 2.79
CA ALA A 267 12.97 -17.22 1.90
C ALA A 267 13.96 -16.35 1.09
N HIS A 268 13.59 -15.10 0.81
CA HIS A 268 14.31 -14.21 -0.10
C HIS A 268 14.67 -12.86 0.53
N GLY A 269 14.30 -12.63 1.80
CA GLY A 269 14.53 -11.35 2.45
C GLY A 269 13.82 -10.22 1.70
N ILE A 270 14.56 -9.26 1.22
CA ILE A 270 14.05 -8.13 0.42
C ILE A 270 14.56 -8.31 -1.02
N THR A 271 13.63 -8.34 -1.96
CA THR A 271 13.91 -8.51 -3.40
C THR A 271 13.37 -7.31 -4.17
N ALA A 272 14.19 -6.70 -5.02
CA ALA A 272 13.80 -5.66 -5.96
C ALA A 272 13.72 -6.22 -7.37
N VAL A 273 12.60 -5.99 -8.03
CA VAL A 273 12.28 -6.54 -9.36
C VAL A 273 11.91 -5.42 -10.30
N ASP A 274 12.40 -5.47 -11.52
CA ASP A 274 11.93 -4.62 -12.62
C ASP A 274 10.47 -4.96 -12.93
N PRO A 275 9.51 -4.02 -12.82
CA PRO A 275 8.10 -4.33 -12.97
C PRO A 275 7.70 -4.74 -14.40
N ALA A 276 8.45 -4.35 -15.40
CA ALA A 276 8.13 -4.65 -16.81
C ALA A 276 8.61 -6.04 -17.23
N SER A 277 9.78 -6.47 -16.74
CA SER A 277 10.45 -7.70 -17.19
C SER A 277 10.52 -8.81 -16.14
N GLY A 278 10.24 -8.52 -14.88
CA GLY A 278 10.42 -9.47 -13.78
C GLY A 278 11.90 -9.71 -13.40
N ARG A 279 12.83 -9.03 -14.02
CA ARG A 279 14.26 -9.18 -13.70
C ARG A 279 14.55 -8.73 -12.28
N ILE A 280 15.25 -9.58 -11.51
CA ILE A 280 15.75 -9.22 -10.20
C ILE A 280 16.92 -8.23 -10.37
N ASN A 281 16.77 -7.02 -9.85
CA ASN A 281 17.79 -5.99 -9.86
C ASN A 281 18.76 -6.17 -8.69
N TRP A 282 18.24 -6.48 -7.51
CA TRP A 282 19.02 -6.85 -6.32
C TRP A 282 18.18 -7.67 -5.36
N GLU A 283 18.84 -8.44 -4.52
CA GLU A 283 18.23 -9.23 -3.47
C GLU A 283 19.10 -9.25 -2.22
N MET A 284 18.48 -9.12 -1.06
CA MET A 284 19.12 -9.28 0.25
C MET A 284 18.57 -10.53 0.94
N GLY A 285 18.95 -11.71 0.45
CA GLY A 285 18.29 -12.99 0.67
C GLY A 285 18.31 -13.54 2.09
N LYS A 286 19.23 -13.13 2.95
CA LYS A 286 19.39 -13.67 4.33
C LYS A 286 19.06 -12.64 5.40
N VAL A 287 18.36 -11.56 5.06
CA VAL A 287 18.05 -10.51 6.02
C VAL A 287 16.96 -10.91 7.01
N PHE A 288 16.07 -11.82 6.63
CA PHE A 288 14.99 -12.31 7.52
C PHE A 288 15.22 -13.75 7.98
N ARG A 289 14.88 -14.00 9.25
CA ARG A 289 14.86 -15.32 9.91
C ARG A 289 13.45 -15.82 10.14
N ASP A 290 12.47 -14.88 10.16
CA ASP A 290 11.06 -15.12 10.39
C ASP A 290 10.23 -14.65 9.21
N ARG A 291 8.91 -14.93 9.24
CA ARG A 291 7.99 -14.53 8.18
C ARG A 291 7.83 -13.00 8.12
N SER A 292 7.66 -12.48 6.91
CA SER A 292 7.28 -11.10 6.67
C SER A 292 5.75 -11.02 6.47
N VAL A 293 5.06 -10.28 7.33
CA VAL A 293 3.61 -10.07 7.27
C VAL A 293 3.29 -8.64 6.87
N ALA A 294 3.84 -7.67 7.59
CA ALA A 294 3.75 -6.26 7.20
C ALA A 294 4.36 -6.03 5.82
N SER A 295 3.75 -5.14 5.05
CA SER A 295 4.27 -4.76 3.73
C SER A 295 5.53 -3.90 3.85
N PRO A 296 6.45 -3.97 2.88
CA PRO A 296 7.57 -3.05 2.84
C PRO A 296 7.08 -1.61 2.60
N VAL A 297 7.78 -0.64 3.16
CA VAL A 297 7.60 0.78 2.89
C VAL A 297 8.93 1.38 2.43
N VAL A 298 8.84 2.46 1.68
CA VAL A 298 10.01 3.09 1.06
C VAL A 298 10.07 4.58 1.37
N THR A 299 11.29 5.09 1.39
CA THR A 299 11.60 6.51 1.45
C THR A 299 12.87 6.74 0.61
N PRO A 300 13.23 7.98 0.25
CA PRO A 300 14.49 8.22 -0.46
C PRO A 300 15.68 7.51 0.21
N GLY A 301 16.36 6.67 -0.54
CA GLY A 301 17.55 5.93 -0.09
C GLY A 301 17.30 4.73 0.84
N LEU A 302 16.06 4.43 1.25
CA LEU A 302 15.78 3.33 2.16
C LEU A 302 14.55 2.50 1.75
N VAL A 303 14.67 1.19 1.94
CA VAL A 303 13.57 0.21 1.98
C VAL A 303 13.47 -0.32 3.40
N ILE A 304 12.27 -0.25 3.99
CA ILE A 304 12.01 -0.66 5.37
C ILE A 304 11.02 -1.81 5.36
N ALA A 305 11.36 -2.92 5.98
CA ALA A 305 10.50 -4.09 6.08
C ALA A 305 10.69 -4.80 7.42
N GLY A 306 9.72 -5.63 7.79
CA GLY A 306 9.70 -6.30 9.06
C GLY A 306 9.52 -7.80 8.95
N GLU A 307 9.92 -8.48 10.02
CA GLU A 307 9.70 -9.90 10.24
C GLU A 307 9.14 -10.17 11.63
N GLY A 308 8.55 -11.33 11.82
CA GLY A 308 8.10 -11.74 13.13
C GLY A 308 7.60 -13.18 13.22
N TYR A 309 7.50 -13.64 14.46
CA TYR A 309 7.08 -14.99 14.80
C TYR A 309 5.89 -14.98 15.78
N GLY A 310 5.03 -15.99 15.68
CA GLY A 310 3.84 -16.09 16.52
C GLY A 310 2.90 -14.90 16.29
N VAL A 311 2.77 -14.05 17.31
CA VAL A 311 1.93 -12.86 17.33
C VAL A 311 2.73 -11.57 17.55
N HIS A 312 4.05 -11.61 17.36
CA HIS A 312 4.96 -10.50 17.62
C HIS A 312 5.87 -10.22 16.43
N GLY A 313 6.11 -8.93 16.15
CA GLY A 313 7.23 -8.51 15.32
C GLY A 313 8.54 -8.74 16.07
N THR A 314 9.51 -9.35 15.41
CA THR A 314 10.83 -9.64 15.98
C THR A 314 11.88 -8.63 15.56
N ARG A 315 11.70 -8.00 14.40
CA ARG A 315 12.64 -7.00 13.90
C ARG A 315 12.03 -6.17 12.76
N ILE A 316 12.42 -4.89 12.68
CA ILE A 316 12.31 -4.05 11.50
C ILE A 316 13.72 -3.79 10.99
N VAL A 317 13.92 -3.91 9.69
CA VAL A 317 15.19 -3.66 9.02
C VAL A 317 15.00 -2.55 8.00
N ALA A 318 15.86 -1.55 8.06
CA ALA A 318 16.01 -0.55 7.01
C ALA A 318 17.24 -0.89 6.15
N VAL A 319 17.05 -0.95 4.86
CA VAL A 319 18.06 -1.37 3.90
C VAL A 319 18.33 -0.23 2.91
N ARG A 320 19.60 0.10 2.72
CA ARG A 320 20.04 0.90 1.55
C ARG A 320 19.94 0.02 0.33
N PRO A 321 19.15 0.40 -0.68
CA PRO A 321 18.96 -0.40 -1.88
C PRO A 321 20.26 -0.67 -2.63
N GLY A 322 20.34 -1.84 -3.23
CA GLY A 322 21.36 -2.13 -4.22
C GLY A 322 21.17 -1.31 -5.51
N SER A 323 22.12 -1.40 -6.41
CA SER A 323 22.00 -0.86 -7.75
C SER A 323 22.81 -1.73 -8.70
N ARG A 324 22.12 -2.46 -9.57
CA ARG A 324 22.78 -3.29 -10.59
C ARG A 324 23.62 -2.44 -11.53
N LYS A 325 23.11 -1.29 -11.95
CA LYS A 325 23.80 -0.36 -12.85
C LYS A 325 25.12 0.15 -12.24
N ALA A 326 25.12 0.43 -10.94
CA ALA A 326 26.30 0.90 -10.21
C ALA A 326 27.10 -0.22 -9.54
N GLY A 327 26.76 -1.50 -9.75
CA GLY A 327 27.42 -2.64 -9.09
C GLY A 327 27.29 -2.66 -7.57
N ARG A 328 26.39 -1.85 -6.98
CA ARG A 328 26.24 -1.72 -5.52
C ARG A 328 25.35 -2.80 -4.97
N LYS A 329 25.84 -3.53 -3.97
CA LYS A 329 25.03 -4.49 -3.19
C LYS A 329 24.11 -3.76 -2.19
N PRO A 330 22.92 -4.32 -1.87
CA PRO A 330 22.11 -3.79 -0.79
C PRO A 330 22.82 -3.96 0.57
N ALA A 331 22.62 -3.02 1.48
CA ALA A 331 23.23 -3.07 2.81
C ALA A 331 22.25 -2.64 3.90
N VAL A 332 22.29 -3.26 5.07
CA VAL A 332 21.53 -2.83 6.24
C VAL A 332 22.01 -1.44 6.66
N ALA A 333 21.07 -0.51 6.77
CA ALA A 333 21.31 0.81 7.30
C ALA A 333 21.19 0.82 8.82
N TYR A 334 20.11 0.22 9.32
CA TYR A 334 19.86 0.03 10.76
C TYR A 334 18.81 -1.05 10.99
N GLU A 335 18.72 -1.50 12.24
CA GLU A 335 17.71 -2.45 12.71
C GLU A 335 16.98 -1.87 13.93
N ILE A 336 15.71 -2.19 14.04
CA ILE A 336 14.88 -1.85 15.21
C ILE A 336 14.45 -3.13 15.88
N LYS A 337 14.84 -3.27 17.14
CA LYS A 337 14.48 -4.40 18.01
C LYS A 337 13.07 -4.24 18.60
N PRO A 338 12.44 -5.32 19.10
CA PRO A 338 11.14 -5.28 19.73
C PRO A 338 11.01 -4.23 20.85
N PRO A 339 9.82 -3.71 21.09
CA PRO A 339 8.55 -4.07 20.43
C PRO A 339 8.37 -3.38 19.08
N VAL A 340 8.09 -4.17 18.05
CA VAL A 340 7.82 -3.73 16.67
C VAL A 340 6.58 -4.44 16.12
N PRO A 341 5.90 -3.92 15.08
CA PRO A 341 4.76 -4.58 14.47
C PRO A 341 5.14 -5.86 13.72
N LEU A 342 4.22 -6.84 13.75
CA LEU A 342 4.21 -7.98 12.83
C LEU A 342 3.21 -7.75 11.69
N VAL A 343 1.94 -7.42 12.02
CA VAL A 343 0.85 -7.30 11.05
C VAL A 343 0.68 -5.88 10.55
N PRO A 344 0.53 -4.85 11.41
CA PRO A 344 0.38 -3.49 10.92
C PRO A 344 1.63 -3.02 10.15
N THR A 345 1.40 -2.56 8.93
CA THR A 345 2.47 -2.03 8.07
C THR A 345 2.97 -0.69 8.62
N PRO A 346 4.28 -0.48 8.74
CA PRO A 346 4.86 0.82 9.12
C PRO A 346 4.39 1.97 8.23
N LEU A 347 4.49 3.20 8.73
CA LEU A 347 4.15 4.40 7.97
C LEU A 347 5.27 5.41 8.04
N VAL A 348 5.65 5.99 6.89
CA VAL A 348 6.66 7.04 6.80
C VAL A 348 6.00 8.35 6.39
N LYS A 349 6.23 9.40 7.18
CA LYS A 349 5.79 10.77 6.86
C LYS A 349 6.77 11.79 7.43
N GLY A 350 7.15 12.79 6.64
CA GLY A 350 7.92 13.95 7.09
C GLY A 350 9.23 13.60 7.82
N GLY A 351 9.97 12.61 7.33
CA GLY A 351 11.21 12.15 7.98
C GLY A 351 10.98 11.30 9.23
N ARG A 352 9.74 10.92 9.54
CA ARG A 352 9.35 10.07 10.68
C ARG A 352 8.86 8.71 10.21
N LEU A 353 9.23 7.69 10.96
CA LEU A 353 8.76 6.30 10.84
C LEU A 353 7.86 6.00 12.03
N PHE A 354 6.58 5.78 11.76
CA PHE A 354 5.61 5.36 12.76
C PHE A 354 5.44 3.85 12.72
N LEU A 355 5.70 3.20 13.86
CA LEU A 355 5.51 1.77 14.06
C LEU A 355 4.32 1.57 14.99
N TRP A 356 3.29 0.89 14.51
CA TRP A 356 2.07 0.59 15.26
C TRP A 356 2.02 -0.91 15.58
N GLY A 357 2.38 -1.27 16.79
CA GLY A 357 2.48 -2.67 17.20
C GLY A 357 1.13 -3.37 17.37
N ASP A 358 1.10 -4.66 17.13
CA ASP A 358 -0.07 -5.54 17.20
C ASP A 358 -0.79 -5.46 18.56
N HIS A 359 -0.04 -5.21 19.64
CA HIS A 359 -0.55 -5.08 21.02
C HIS A 359 -0.59 -3.64 21.51
N GLY A 360 -0.66 -2.67 20.59
CA GLY A 360 -0.85 -1.27 20.90
C GLY A 360 0.39 -0.52 21.41
N VAL A 361 1.59 -1.06 21.25
CA VAL A 361 2.80 -0.26 21.43
C VAL A 361 3.06 0.52 20.15
N VAL A 362 2.95 1.85 20.24
CA VAL A 362 3.20 2.76 19.13
C VAL A 362 4.49 3.52 19.37
N SER A 363 5.30 3.70 18.33
CA SER A 363 6.50 4.53 18.40
C SER A 363 6.67 5.39 17.16
N CYS A 364 7.20 6.58 17.38
CA CYS A 364 7.73 7.47 16.36
C CYS A 364 9.25 7.39 16.37
N ARG A 365 9.84 7.31 15.21
CA ARG A 365 11.29 7.21 15.03
C ARG A 365 11.77 8.14 13.92
N ASP A 366 12.99 8.55 14.02
CA ASP A 366 13.68 9.18 12.89
C ASP A 366 13.89 8.13 11.78
N VAL A 367 13.44 8.42 10.57
CA VAL A 367 13.44 7.42 9.48
C VAL A 367 14.83 7.15 8.93
N ALA A 368 15.76 8.09 9.01
CA ALA A 368 17.11 7.93 8.48
C ALA A 368 17.98 7.05 9.37
N THR A 369 17.76 7.08 10.68
CA THR A 369 18.61 6.45 11.69
C THR A 369 17.94 5.35 12.51
N GLY A 370 16.60 5.27 12.49
CA GLY A 370 15.82 4.37 13.35
C GLY A 370 15.76 4.81 14.82
N ARG A 371 16.40 5.94 15.19
CA ARG A 371 16.42 6.45 16.56
C ARG A 371 15.01 6.77 17.04
N GLN A 372 14.68 6.33 18.25
CA GLN A 372 13.38 6.57 18.85
C GLN A 372 13.19 8.04 19.21
N VAL A 373 12.09 8.63 18.75
CA VAL A 373 11.63 9.96 19.17
C VAL A 373 10.72 9.81 20.38
N TRP A 374 9.67 9.00 20.26
CA TRP A 374 8.82 8.61 21.37
C TRP A 374 8.30 7.17 21.21
N ARG A 375 7.85 6.59 22.33
CA ARG A 375 7.17 5.29 22.37
C ARG A 375 6.12 5.32 23.48
N GLN A 376 4.89 4.94 23.15
CA GLN A 376 3.77 4.91 24.08
C GLN A 376 2.87 3.70 23.83
N ARG A 377 2.07 3.33 24.80
CA ARG A 377 1.06 2.28 24.66
C ARG A 377 -0.32 2.90 24.50
N VAL A 378 -1.01 2.54 23.42
CA VAL A 378 -2.44 2.75 23.26
C VAL A 378 -3.19 1.46 23.56
N LYS A 379 -4.38 1.57 24.17
CA LYS A 379 -5.22 0.39 24.45
C LYS A 379 -5.68 -0.23 23.13
N GLY A 380 -5.69 -1.58 23.04
CA GLY A 380 -6.22 -2.34 21.90
C GLY A 380 -5.22 -3.30 21.30
N SER A 381 -5.72 -4.15 20.40
CA SER A 381 -4.92 -5.03 19.53
C SER A 381 -5.24 -4.68 18.08
N PHE A 382 -4.22 -4.65 17.22
CA PHE A 382 -4.33 -4.08 15.88
C PHE A 382 -3.85 -5.07 14.83
N TYR A 383 -4.65 -5.24 13.76
CA TYR A 383 -4.26 -5.93 12.53
C TYR A 383 -4.40 -4.99 11.32
N GLY A 384 -5.33 -4.01 11.39
CA GLY A 384 -5.35 -2.90 10.45
C GLY A 384 -4.05 -2.10 10.53
N SER A 385 -3.58 -1.60 9.40
CA SER A 385 -2.42 -0.73 9.34
C SER A 385 -2.83 0.73 9.54
N PRO A 386 -1.98 1.58 10.12
CA PRO A 386 -2.26 3.00 10.20
C PRO A 386 -2.27 3.65 8.81
N VAL A 387 -3.11 4.66 8.64
CA VAL A 387 -3.06 5.63 7.55
C VAL A 387 -2.87 7.03 8.13
N CYS A 388 -2.17 7.90 7.41
CA CYS A 388 -1.99 9.29 7.78
C CYS A 388 -2.84 10.17 6.86
N VAL A 389 -3.67 11.01 7.45
CA VAL A 389 -4.51 11.99 6.75
C VAL A 389 -4.17 13.38 7.27
N GLY A 390 -3.57 14.20 6.41
CA GLY A 390 -2.92 15.42 6.87
C GLY A 390 -1.86 15.11 7.94
N GLU A 391 -2.01 15.67 9.13
CA GLU A 391 -1.10 15.47 10.27
C GLU A 391 -1.69 14.52 11.33
N ARG A 392 -2.53 13.53 10.93
CA ARG A 392 -3.23 12.63 11.85
C ARG A 392 -3.13 11.18 11.39
N LEU A 393 -2.78 10.29 12.32
CA LEU A 393 -2.72 8.85 12.12
C LEU A 393 -4.04 8.24 12.56
N TYR A 394 -4.65 7.42 11.71
CA TYR A 394 -5.87 6.66 11.99
C TYR A 394 -5.56 5.17 11.91
N CYS A 395 -5.90 4.41 12.93
CA CYS A 395 -5.75 2.96 12.95
C CYS A 395 -6.94 2.32 13.64
N ILE A 396 -7.48 1.24 13.06
CA ILE A 396 -8.64 0.53 13.62
C ILE A 396 -8.13 -0.65 14.44
N ASP A 397 -8.57 -0.77 15.69
CA ASP A 397 -8.26 -1.95 16.49
C ASP A 397 -9.20 -3.14 16.16
N LYS A 398 -8.88 -4.33 16.67
CA LYS A 398 -9.66 -5.56 16.42
C LYS A 398 -11.09 -5.52 16.97
N LYS A 399 -11.38 -4.63 17.93
CA LYS A 399 -12.74 -4.42 18.45
C LYS A 399 -13.54 -3.47 17.58
N GLY A 400 -12.88 -2.73 16.68
CA GLY A 400 -13.47 -1.75 15.79
C GLY A 400 -13.40 -0.32 16.33
N ASP A 401 -12.53 -0.04 17.29
CA ASP A 401 -12.26 1.33 17.70
C ASP A 401 -11.25 1.97 16.75
N VAL A 402 -11.57 3.13 16.20
CA VAL A 402 -10.63 3.95 15.46
C VAL A 402 -9.84 4.81 16.44
N VAL A 403 -8.54 4.57 16.53
CA VAL A 403 -7.62 5.36 17.34
C VAL A 403 -6.99 6.42 16.46
N VAL A 404 -7.06 7.69 16.91
CA VAL A 404 -6.50 8.84 16.18
C VAL A 404 -5.36 9.44 17.00
N LEU A 405 -4.18 9.52 16.40
CA LEU A 405 -2.99 10.15 16.99
C LEU A 405 -2.52 11.32 16.14
N ALA A 406 -1.82 12.29 16.74
CA ALA A 406 -1.06 13.27 15.98
C ALA A 406 0.15 12.61 15.30
N ALA A 407 0.41 12.94 14.04
CA ALA A 407 1.60 12.49 13.29
C ALA A 407 2.76 13.46 13.57
N SER A 408 3.24 13.52 14.81
CA SER A 408 4.20 14.52 15.27
C SER A 408 5.33 13.94 16.14
N ASP A 409 6.29 14.76 16.51
CA ASP A 409 7.41 14.43 17.37
C ASP A 409 7.03 14.31 18.87
N LYS A 410 5.78 14.61 19.20
CA LYS A 410 5.21 14.39 20.54
C LYS A 410 4.04 13.43 20.43
N PHE A 411 3.95 12.50 21.39
CA PHE A 411 2.79 11.62 21.46
C PHE A 411 1.55 12.39 21.90
N GLU A 412 0.51 12.30 21.10
CA GLU A 412 -0.80 12.87 21.45
C GLU A 412 -1.91 11.94 20.93
N LEU A 413 -2.74 11.45 21.87
CA LEU A 413 -3.96 10.72 21.59
C LEU A 413 -5.10 11.71 21.37
N LEU A 414 -5.49 11.90 20.13
CA LEU A 414 -6.52 12.88 19.74
C LEU A 414 -7.93 12.38 19.97
N ALA A 415 -8.17 11.09 19.64
CA ALA A 415 -9.49 10.47 19.77
C ALA A 415 -9.43 8.96 19.78
N ARG A 416 -10.54 8.34 20.26
CA ARG A 416 -10.91 6.95 20.06
C ARG A 416 -12.41 6.91 19.78
N VAL A 417 -12.80 6.36 18.64
CA VAL A 417 -14.17 6.35 18.17
C VAL A 417 -14.60 4.92 17.81
N PRO A 418 -15.63 4.34 18.46
CA PRO A 418 -16.08 3.00 18.19
C PRO A 418 -16.89 2.93 16.88
N LEU A 419 -16.68 1.86 16.09
CA LEU A 419 -17.51 1.53 14.92
C LEU A 419 -18.61 0.52 15.25
N GLY A 420 -18.67 0.04 16.49
CA GLY A 420 -19.69 -0.89 16.98
C GLY A 420 -19.56 -2.33 16.50
N GLU A 421 -18.51 -2.68 15.75
CA GLU A 421 -18.27 -4.04 15.27
C GLU A 421 -16.76 -4.26 15.03
N ALA A 422 -16.29 -5.48 15.23
CA ALA A 422 -14.89 -5.87 15.02
C ALA A 422 -14.38 -5.54 13.60
N SER A 423 -13.13 -5.08 13.52
CA SER A 423 -12.45 -4.77 12.27
C SER A 423 -11.03 -5.32 12.23
N PHE A 424 -10.61 -5.74 11.04
CA PHE A 424 -9.24 -6.18 10.72
C PHE A 424 -8.71 -5.45 9.48
N THR A 425 -9.38 -4.36 9.11
CA THR A 425 -9.14 -3.65 7.85
C THR A 425 -8.33 -2.37 8.07
N THR A 426 -7.80 -1.86 7.00
CA THR A 426 -7.11 -0.57 6.95
C THR A 426 -8.05 0.45 6.32
N PRO A 427 -8.16 1.68 6.87
CA PRO A 427 -8.94 2.74 6.25
C PRO A 427 -8.49 3.07 4.82
N ALA A 428 -9.42 3.53 3.99
CA ALA A 428 -9.14 4.11 2.69
C ALA A 428 -9.53 5.60 2.68
N VAL A 429 -8.80 6.42 1.92
CA VAL A 429 -9.08 7.87 1.83
C VAL A 429 -9.04 8.31 0.37
N SER A 430 -10.13 8.89 -0.11
CA SER A 430 -10.23 9.34 -1.51
C SER A 430 -11.14 10.54 -1.61
N GLY A 431 -10.70 11.61 -2.28
CA GLY A 431 -11.48 12.83 -2.46
C GLY A 431 -11.92 13.46 -1.13
N GLY A 432 -11.06 13.46 -0.12
CA GLY A 432 -11.38 13.99 1.20
C GLY A 432 -12.27 13.11 2.07
N VAL A 433 -12.73 11.97 1.57
CA VAL A 433 -13.62 11.04 2.28
C VAL A 433 -12.81 9.83 2.77
N MET A 434 -13.00 9.48 4.04
CA MET A 434 -12.49 8.25 4.64
C MET A 434 -13.56 7.15 4.61
N TYR A 435 -13.15 5.98 4.16
CA TYR A 435 -13.97 4.77 4.16
C TYR A 435 -13.43 3.81 5.20
N LEU A 436 -14.27 3.49 6.18
CA LEU A 436 -13.96 2.58 7.29
C LEU A 436 -14.77 1.30 7.11
N ARG A 437 -14.14 0.15 7.24
CA ARG A 437 -14.80 -1.14 7.12
C ARG A 437 -14.69 -1.93 8.42
N THR A 438 -15.81 -2.46 8.87
CA THR A 438 -15.87 -3.54 9.85
C THR A 438 -16.10 -4.88 9.14
N ARG A 439 -16.34 -5.95 9.87
CA ARG A 439 -16.57 -7.27 9.26
C ARG A 439 -17.74 -7.27 8.27
N SER A 440 -18.83 -6.57 8.59
CA SER A 440 -20.07 -6.57 7.80
C SER A 440 -20.63 -5.18 7.46
N ARG A 441 -19.92 -4.09 7.78
CA ARG A 441 -20.36 -2.72 7.48
C ARG A 441 -19.28 -1.92 6.78
N LEU A 442 -19.70 -0.92 6.02
CA LEU A 442 -18.86 0.11 5.43
C LEU A 442 -19.43 1.48 5.79
N PHE A 443 -18.55 2.38 6.18
CA PHE A 443 -18.86 3.73 6.61
C PHE A 443 -18.14 4.74 5.71
N SER A 444 -18.79 5.84 5.41
CA SER A 444 -18.22 7.00 4.70
C SER A 444 -18.23 8.20 5.62
N LEU A 445 -17.07 8.86 5.76
CA LEU A 445 -16.85 9.93 6.72
C LEU A 445 -16.00 11.05 6.12
N GLY A 446 -16.37 12.32 6.37
CA GLY A 446 -15.62 13.47 5.87
C GLY A 446 -16.03 13.91 4.46
N GLY A 447 -15.16 14.63 3.76
CA GLY A 447 -15.46 15.17 2.42
C GLY A 447 -16.33 16.43 2.42
N LYS A 448 -16.89 16.82 3.57
CA LYS A 448 -17.56 18.12 3.72
C LYS A 448 -16.48 19.17 3.99
N LYS A 449 -16.54 20.28 3.27
CA LYS A 449 -15.72 21.44 3.65
C LYS A 449 -16.11 21.87 5.05
N PRO A 450 -15.12 22.22 5.91
CA PRO A 450 -15.40 22.78 7.24
C PRO A 450 -16.19 24.05 7.15
#